data_db8bfcc64a7109a191728412ea6deba3
#
_entry.id   db8bfcc64a7109a191728412ea6deba3
#
_cell.length_a   1.000
_cell.length_b   1.000
_cell.length_c   1.000
_cell.angle_alpha   90.00
_cell.angle_beta   90.00
_cell.angle_gamma   90.00
#
_symmetry.space_group_name_H-M   'P 1'
#
loop_
_entity.id
_entity.type
_entity.pdbx_description
1 polymer ?
#
loop_
_entity_poly.entity_id
_entity_poly.type
_entity_poly.pdbx_seq_one_letter_code
_entity_poly.pdbx_strand_id
1 'polypeptide(L)'
;MYLLNQCPDRAVTYEIVCCVTSGETFAEEVRVERRGIPTLVHSIRRFYATRNAPLTDLRVRAEYDAETVALVEPYFPDLLLLDGYLYLVREPLLRAFPNRIVNLHFSDLMLRHNDGTPMFPGVRAVRDAIRAGCHETRATVHLVNAEPDRGMPIVRSRSFPVSPLVEELRARQAADVLRAYTFAHQEWMIRTVSGPLIASALRLIANGLVDLDAANFSGHDTSWRLEIDGLLPERSYAVH
;
A
#
# COMPACT_ATOMS: atom_id res chain seq x y z
N MET A 1 2.22 -5.23 11.01
CA MET A 1 2.89 -5.85 12.16
C MET A 1 4.15 -6.65 11.88
N TYR A 2 4.34 -7.12 10.67
CA TYR A 2 5.55 -7.82 10.25
C TYR A 2 6.83 -6.99 10.48
N LEU A 3 6.82 -5.71 10.19
CA LEU A 3 7.97 -4.82 10.39
C LEU A 3 8.43 -4.76 11.85
N LEU A 4 7.50 -4.68 12.80
CA LEU A 4 7.82 -4.63 14.22
C LEU A 4 8.42 -5.94 14.76
N ASN A 5 8.10 -7.08 14.14
CA ASN A 5 8.62 -8.39 14.55
C ASN A 5 9.95 -8.76 13.90
N GLN A 6 10.25 -8.22 12.72
CA GLN A 6 11.46 -8.51 11.94
C GLN A 6 12.61 -7.53 12.20
N CYS A 7 12.45 -6.62 13.15
CA CYS A 7 13.46 -5.60 13.51
C CYS A 7 14.66 -6.07 14.37
N PRO A 8 14.98 -7.36 14.57
CA PRO A 8 16.21 -7.76 15.26
C PRO A 8 17.41 -7.94 14.34
N ASP A 9 17.25 -7.80 13.03
CA ASP A 9 18.35 -8.04 12.09
C ASP A 9 19.25 -6.81 11.97
N ARG A 10 20.56 -7.00 12.23
CA ARG A 10 21.59 -5.96 12.22
C ARG A 10 21.79 -5.26 10.85
N ALA A 11 21.05 -5.69 9.85
CA ALA A 11 21.06 -5.13 8.49
C ALA A 11 19.89 -4.15 8.22
N VAL A 12 19.05 -3.82 9.22
CA VAL A 12 17.95 -2.88 9.03
C VAL A 12 18.50 -1.46 9.05
N THR A 13 18.33 -0.77 7.95
CA THR A 13 18.84 0.59 7.73
C THR A 13 17.73 1.66 7.88
N TYR A 14 16.58 1.32 8.43
CA TYR A 14 15.46 2.25 8.68
C TYR A 14 14.90 2.08 10.09
N GLU A 15 14.30 3.14 10.60
CA GLU A 15 13.64 3.22 11.90
C GLU A 15 12.19 3.69 11.70
N ILE A 16 11.26 3.19 12.52
CA ILE A 16 9.89 3.70 12.58
C ILE A 16 9.84 4.76 13.67
N VAL A 17 9.77 6.03 13.27
CA VAL A 17 9.82 7.17 14.18
C VAL A 17 8.46 7.51 14.81
N CYS A 18 7.35 7.23 14.12
CA CYS A 18 6.00 7.34 14.66
C CYS A 18 5.00 6.52 13.84
N CYS A 19 3.83 6.25 14.42
CA CYS A 19 2.68 5.66 13.74
C CYS A 19 1.49 6.61 13.82
N VAL A 20 0.78 6.81 12.70
CA VAL A 20 -0.47 7.58 12.66
C VAL A 20 -1.60 6.68 12.19
N THR A 21 -2.73 6.67 12.91
CA THR A 21 -3.94 6.00 12.44
C THR A 21 -4.97 7.01 11.98
N SER A 22 -5.57 6.75 10.80
CA SER A 22 -6.73 7.49 10.31
C SER A 22 -8.06 6.96 10.85
N GLY A 23 -8.03 5.88 11.64
CA GLY A 23 -9.16 5.30 12.34
C GLY A 23 -9.50 6.00 13.65
N GLU A 24 -10.53 5.50 14.34
CA GLU A 24 -10.90 5.95 15.69
C GLU A 24 -9.95 5.41 16.75
N THR A 25 -9.41 4.22 16.50
CA THR A 25 -8.50 3.50 17.39
C THR A 25 -7.40 2.85 16.57
N PHE A 26 -6.29 2.55 17.23
CA PHE A 26 -5.20 1.82 16.65
C PHE A 26 -5.13 0.42 17.25
N ALA A 27 -5.52 -0.59 16.48
CA ALA A 27 -5.62 -1.98 16.96
C ALA A 27 -4.29 -2.55 17.51
N GLU A 28 -3.16 -2.02 17.04
CA GLU A 28 -1.81 -2.46 17.41
C GLU A 28 -1.11 -1.51 18.40
N GLU A 29 -1.84 -0.52 18.95
CA GLU A 29 -1.31 0.52 19.84
C GLU A 29 -0.40 -0.05 20.93
N VAL A 30 -0.90 -1.03 21.69
CA VAL A 30 -0.14 -1.65 22.79
C VAL A 30 1.18 -2.27 22.34
N ARG A 31 1.23 -2.82 21.11
CA ARG A 31 2.45 -3.45 20.58
C ARG A 31 3.45 -2.42 20.08
N VAL A 32 2.97 -1.33 19.52
CA VAL A 32 3.79 -0.22 19.02
C VAL A 32 4.36 0.57 20.20
N GLU A 33 3.54 0.90 21.18
CA GLU A 33 3.94 1.60 22.41
C GLU A 33 4.99 0.83 23.22
N ARG A 34 4.85 -0.52 23.33
CA ARG A 34 5.85 -1.36 24.02
C ARG A 34 7.24 -1.30 23.37
N ARG A 35 7.34 -0.77 22.17
CA ARG A 35 8.61 -0.54 21.44
C ARG A 35 9.07 0.91 21.50
N GLY A 36 8.36 1.75 22.27
CA GLY A 36 8.68 3.17 22.41
C GLY A 36 8.36 4.00 21.16
N ILE A 37 7.55 3.47 20.23
CA ILE A 37 7.16 4.18 19.02
C ILE A 37 5.91 5.02 19.32
N PRO A 38 5.96 6.36 19.16
CA PRO A 38 4.81 7.23 19.34
C PRO A 38 3.65 6.85 18.41
N THR A 39 2.44 6.81 18.98
CA THR A 39 1.21 6.51 18.22
C THR A 39 0.28 7.70 18.31
N LEU A 40 -0.16 8.19 17.14
CA LEU A 40 -1.01 9.35 16.96
C LEU A 40 -2.34 8.93 16.34
N VAL A 41 -3.45 9.36 16.94
CA VAL A 41 -4.79 9.12 16.39
C VAL A 41 -5.28 10.39 15.70
N HIS A 42 -5.34 10.35 14.37
CA HIS A 42 -5.87 11.41 13.53
C HIS A 42 -7.07 10.89 12.74
N SER A 43 -8.22 10.75 13.43
CA SER A 43 -9.41 10.14 12.86
C SER A 43 -9.99 10.99 11.73
N ILE A 44 -9.93 10.46 10.51
CA ILE A 44 -10.45 11.14 9.33
C ILE A 44 -11.98 11.32 9.41
N ARG A 45 -12.69 10.34 9.94
CA ARG A 45 -14.16 10.42 10.09
C ARG A 45 -14.55 11.51 11.07
N ARG A 46 -13.87 11.61 12.21
CA ARG A 46 -14.08 12.67 13.20
C ARG A 46 -13.74 14.03 12.63
N PHE A 47 -12.63 14.13 11.90
CA PHE A 47 -12.20 15.37 11.25
C PHE A 47 -13.27 15.92 10.31
N TYR A 48 -13.84 15.08 9.46
CA TYR A 48 -14.92 15.46 8.56
C TYR A 48 -16.24 15.76 9.28
N ALA A 49 -16.58 14.98 10.30
CA ALA A 49 -17.79 15.17 11.10
C ALA A 49 -17.81 16.54 11.80
N THR A 50 -16.68 17.00 12.34
CA THR A 50 -16.58 18.33 13.00
C THR A 50 -16.74 19.48 12.03
N ARG A 51 -16.58 19.24 10.74
CA ARG A 51 -16.75 20.22 9.66
C ARG A 51 -18.08 20.09 8.91
N ASN A 52 -18.94 19.17 9.33
CA ASN A 52 -20.19 18.82 8.64
C ASN A 52 -20.00 18.53 7.13
N ALA A 53 -18.87 17.92 6.77
CA ALA A 53 -18.47 17.66 5.40
C ALA A 53 -18.55 16.16 5.05
N PRO A 54 -18.93 15.82 3.82
CA PRO A 54 -18.87 14.44 3.35
C PRO A 54 -17.41 14.03 3.08
N LEU A 55 -17.07 12.74 3.27
CA LEU A 55 -15.73 12.21 3.02
C LEU A 55 -15.21 12.41 1.58
N THR A 56 -16.09 12.82 0.67
CA THR A 56 -15.78 13.17 -0.72
C THR A 56 -15.35 14.62 -0.93
N ASP A 57 -15.46 15.48 0.09
CA ASP A 57 -15.00 16.87 -0.03
C ASP A 57 -13.47 16.94 0.00
N LEU A 58 -12.89 17.22 -1.18
CA LEU A 58 -11.44 17.24 -1.37
C LEU A 58 -10.77 18.49 -0.78
N ARG A 59 -11.53 19.55 -0.45
CA ARG A 59 -10.98 20.72 0.26
C ARG A 59 -10.73 20.35 1.72
N VAL A 60 -11.71 19.70 2.36
CA VAL A 60 -11.56 19.18 3.71
C VAL A 60 -10.47 18.10 3.77
N ARG A 61 -10.28 17.34 2.66
CA ARG A 61 -9.16 16.42 2.55
C ARG A 61 -7.82 17.14 2.60
N ALA A 62 -7.67 18.24 1.87
CA ALA A 62 -6.44 19.01 1.90
C ALA A 62 -6.15 19.59 3.30
N GLU A 63 -7.18 20.04 4.03
CA GLU A 63 -7.03 20.46 5.43
C GLU A 63 -6.58 19.30 6.34
N TYR A 64 -7.19 18.11 6.19
CA TYR A 64 -6.81 16.91 6.91
C TYR A 64 -5.34 16.54 6.66
N ASP A 65 -4.92 16.56 5.40
CA ASP A 65 -3.55 16.23 5.02
C ASP A 65 -2.56 17.28 5.55
N ALA A 66 -2.94 18.56 5.62
CA ALA A 66 -2.12 19.62 6.24
C ALA A 66 -1.95 19.39 7.75
N GLU A 67 -3.02 19.00 8.46
CA GLU A 67 -2.90 18.64 9.88
C GLU A 67 -2.07 17.35 10.06
N THR A 68 -2.17 16.39 9.14
CA THR A 68 -1.30 15.19 9.17
C THR A 68 0.17 15.57 9.07
N VAL A 69 0.53 16.52 8.18
CA VAL A 69 1.90 17.05 8.08
C VAL A 69 2.36 17.60 9.43
N ALA A 70 1.57 18.51 10.04
CA ALA A 70 1.91 19.12 11.31
C ALA A 70 2.06 18.08 12.44
N LEU A 71 1.30 16.98 12.40
CA LEU A 71 1.39 15.91 13.40
C LEU A 71 2.66 15.07 13.27
N VAL A 72 3.15 14.83 12.05
CA VAL A 72 4.31 13.96 11.82
C VAL A 72 5.63 14.72 11.77
N GLU A 73 5.61 16.00 11.40
CA GLU A 73 6.80 16.86 11.29
C GLU A 73 7.73 16.84 12.53
N PRO A 74 7.22 16.84 13.78
CA PRO A 74 8.08 16.78 14.96
C PRO A 74 8.92 15.50 15.10
N TYR A 75 8.59 14.47 14.34
CA TYR A 75 9.31 13.18 14.34
C TYR A 75 10.35 13.08 13.22
N PHE A 76 10.44 14.11 12.35
CA PHE A 76 11.40 14.19 11.23
C PHE A 76 11.42 12.94 10.33
N PRO A 77 10.27 12.47 9.84
CA PRO A 77 10.26 11.29 8.98
C PRO A 77 10.86 11.61 7.60
N ASP A 78 11.77 10.77 7.12
CA ASP A 78 12.31 10.84 5.74
C ASP A 78 11.35 10.25 4.72
N LEU A 79 10.43 9.36 5.15
CA LEU A 79 9.49 8.63 4.30
C LEU A 79 8.18 8.40 5.04
N LEU A 80 7.07 8.52 4.33
CA LEU A 80 5.75 8.10 4.78
C LEU A 80 5.37 6.78 4.13
N LEU A 81 4.99 5.79 4.94
CA LEU A 81 4.42 4.54 4.47
C LEU A 81 2.90 4.52 4.72
N LEU A 82 2.13 4.38 3.66
CA LEU A 82 0.70 4.14 3.74
C LEU A 82 0.44 2.62 3.74
N ASP A 83 -0.07 2.10 4.86
CA ASP A 83 -0.46 0.71 5.02
C ASP A 83 -1.95 0.64 5.39
N GLY A 84 -2.76 0.16 4.45
CA GLY A 84 -4.21 0.14 4.62
C GLY A 84 -4.88 1.53 4.60
N TYR A 85 -4.22 2.55 4.12
CA TYR A 85 -4.80 3.87 3.94
C TYR A 85 -5.64 3.93 2.66
N LEU A 86 -6.95 4.08 2.81
CA LEU A 86 -7.92 3.92 1.71
C LEU A 86 -8.40 5.26 1.12
N TYR A 87 -7.71 6.34 1.41
CA TYR A 87 -8.13 7.69 1.03
C TYR A 87 -7.13 8.35 0.09
N LEU A 88 -7.59 9.32 -0.69
CA LEU A 88 -6.72 10.10 -1.55
C LEU A 88 -5.77 10.98 -0.72
N VAL A 89 -4.53 11.04 -1.12
CA VAL A 89 -3.53 12.00 -0.63
C VAL A 89 -3.60 13.27 -1.46
N ARG A 90 -3.51 14.44 -0.83
CA ARG A 90 -3.61 15.75 -1.50
C ARG A 90 -2.33 16.55 -1.39
N GLU A 91 -2.27 17.67 -2.11
CA GLU A 91 -1.13 18.56 -2.24
C GLU A 91 -0.40 18.91 -0.93
N PRO A 92 -1.05 19.23 0.20
CA PRO A 92 -0.30 19.54 1.43
C PRO A 92 0.66 18.41 1.82
N LEU A 93 0.21 17.15 1.76
CA LEU A 93 1.03 16.01 2.12
C LEU A 93 2.06 15.69 1.02
N LEU A 94 1.64 15.69 -0.25
CA LEU A 94 2.52 15.45 -1.40
C LEU A 94 3.64 16.50 -1.49
N ARG A 95 3.34 17.76 -1.16
CA ARG A 95 4.32 18.84 -1.18
C ARG A 95 5.30 18.78 0.00
N ALA A 96 4.83 18.37 1.18
CA ALA A 96 5.69 18.21 2.36
C ALA A 96 6.66 17.02 2.20
N PHE A 97 6.23 15.98 1.48
CA PHE A 97 7.00 14.74 1.28
C PHE A 97 7.11 14.41 -0.23
N PRO A 98 7.79 15.24 -1.02
CA PRO A 98 7.91 15.05 -2.47
C PRO A 98 8.70 13.75 -2.76
N ASN A 99 8.08 12.82 -3.50
CA ASN A 99 8.63 11.49 -3.77
C ASN A 99 9.03 10.68 -2.51
N ARG A 100 8.39 10.96 -1.37
CA ARG A 100 8.69 10.30 -0.09
C ARG A 100 7.45 9.70 0.56
N ILE A 101 6.40 9.42 -0.23
CA ILE A 101 5.21 8.71 0.22
C ILE A 101 5.11 7.41 -0.58
N VAL A 102 5.08 6.28 0.11
CA VAL A 102 4.90 4.97 -0.51
C VAL A 102 3.63 4.30 -0.01
N ASN A 103 2.99 3.52 -0.86
CA ASN A 103 1.75 2.82 -0.55
C ASN A 103 1.85 1.35 -0.94
N LEU A 104 1.29 0.47 -0.11
CA LEU A 104 1.03 -0.91 -0.47
C LEU A 104 -0.35 -1.02 -1.12
N HIS A 105 -0.37 -1.42 -2.39
CA HIS A 105 -1.59 -1.60 -3.16
C HIS A 105 -1.75 -3.06 -3.61
N PHE A 106 -2.94 -3.63 -3.40
CA PHE A 106 -3.23 -5.03 -3.76
C PHE A 106 -3.69 -5.12 -5.21
N SER A 107 -2.79 -4.74 -6.12
CA SER A 107 -2.93 -4.89 -7.56
C SER A 107 -1.54 -5.04 -8.19
N ASP A 108 -1.48 -5.71 -9.33
CA ASP A 108 -0.32 -5.64 -10.20
C ASP A 108 -0.36 -4.31 -10.97
N LEU A 109 0.31 -3.28 -10.42
CA LEU A 109 0.39 -1.97 -11.06
C LEU A 109 1.25 -1.95 -12.33
N MET A 110 1.81 -3.11 -12.70
CA MET A 110 2.47 -3.33 -13.99
C MET A 110 1.47 -3.60 -15.11
N LEU A 111 0.27 -4.08 -14.77
CA LEU A 111 -0.82 -4.26 -15.71
C LEU A 111 -1.46 -2.90 -15.99
N ARG A 112 -1.23 -2.39 -17.20
CA ARG A 112 -1.67 -1.06 -17.60
C ARG A 112 -2.42 -1.09 -18.92
N HIS A 113 -3.33 -0.15 -19.09
CA HIS A 113 -3.93 0.17 -20.38
C HIS A 113 -2.90 0.84 -21.29
N ASN A 114 -3.23 0.96 -22.58
CA ASN A 114 -2.37 1.62 -23.58
C ASN A 114 -2.07 3.09 -23.27
N ASP A 115 -2.92 3.76 -22.49
CA ASP A 115 -2.74 5.13 -22.03
C ASP A 115 -1.90 5.23 -20.76
N GLY A 116 -1.34 4.09 -20.26
CA GLY A 116 -0.52 4.02 -19.07
C GLY A 116 -1.32 4.00 -17.76
N THR A 117 -2.65 4.00 -17.78
CA THR A 117 -3.45 3.87 -16.55
C THR A 117 -3.41 2.43 -16.01
N PRO A 118 -3.38 2.24 -14.66
CA PRO A 118 -3.49 0.89 -14.09
C PRO A 118 -4.80 0.20 -14.51
N MET A 119 -4.74 -1.08 -14.82
CA MET A 119 -5.96 -1.84 -15.18
C MET A 119 -6.93 -2.00 -14.01
N PHE A 120 -6.41 -2.13 -12.80
CA PHE A 120 -7.21 -2.36 -11.59
C PHE A 120 -6.79 -1.41 -10.48
N PRO A 121 -7.18 -0.12 -10.54
CA PRO A 121 -6.91 0.86 -9.49
C PRO A 121 -7.93 0.77 -8.35
N GLY A 122 -7.58 1.41 -7.22
CA GLY A 122 -8.49 1.63 -6.10
C GLY A 122 -8.73 0.42 -5.22
N VAL A 123 -9.57 0.63 -4.21
CA VAL A 123 -9.76 -0.31 -3.07
C VAL A 123 -10.39 -1.67 -3.43
N ARG A 124 -10.88 -1.82 -4.66
CA ARG A 124 -11.52 -3.05 -5.13
C ARG A 124 -10.69 -3.81 -6.18
N ALA A 125 -9.43 -3.44 -6.33
CA ALA A 125 -8.55 -3.94 -7.38
C ALA A 125 -8.50 -5.48 -7.47
N VAL A 126 -8.32 -6.19 -6.37
CA VAL A 126 -8.33 -7.67 -6.32
C VAL A 126 -9.66 -8.23 -6.84
N ARG A 127 -10.76 -7.69 -6.36
CA ARG A 127 -12.10 -8.13 -6.81
C ARG A 127 -12.30 -7.88 -8.30
N ASP A 128 -11.90 -6.72 -8.77
CA ASP A 128 -12.12 -6.31 -10.15
C ASP A 128 -11.20 -7.11 -11.10
N ALA A 129 -9.97 -7.43 -10.71
CA ALA A 129 -9.07 -8.33 -11.44
C ALA A 129 -9.66 -9.75 -11.55
N ILE A 130 -10.13 -10.33 -10.44
CA ILE A 130 -10.74 -11.66 -10.42
C ILE A 130 -12.03 -11.69 -11.27
N ARG A 131 -12.84 -10.64 -11.19
CA ARG A 131 -14.05 -10.52 -12.03
C ARG A 131 -13.74 -10.37 -13.52
N ALA A 132 -12.65 -9.71 -13.85
CA ALA A 132 -12.18 -9.58 -15.22
C ALA A 132 -11.62 -10.89 -15.80
N GLY A 133 -11.39 -11.92 -14.95
CA GLY A 133 -10.88 -13.22 -15.38
C GLY A 133 -9.38 -13.36 -15.28
N CYS A 134 -8.71 -12.54 -14.49
CA CYS A 134 -7.29 -12.74 -14.22
C CYS A 134 -7.08 -14.07 -13.50
N HIS A 135 -6.11 -14.85 -13.97
CA HIS A 135 -5.75 -16.15 -13.39
C HIS A 135 -4.79 -16.01 -12.19
N GLU A 136 -4.26 -14.83 -12.00
CA GLU A 136 -3.40 -14.48 -10.86
C GLU A 136 -3.58 -13.03 -10.45
N THR A 137 -3.22 -12.73 -9.21
CA THR A 137 -3.16 -11.37 -8.67
C THR A 137 -1.80 -11.13 -8.03
N ARG A 138 -1.45 -9.86 -7.82
CA ARG A 138 -0.20 -9.46 -7.16
C ARG A 138 -0.46 -8.22 -6.29
N ALA A 139 0.45 -7.94 -5.38
CA ALA A 139 0.50 -6.68 -4.66
C ALA A 139 1.72 -5.88 -5.09
N THR A 140 1.65 -4.56 -5.03
CA THR A 140 2.73 -3.66 -5.42
C THR A 140 2.94 -2.59 -4.34
N VAL A 141 4.18 -2.37 -3.91
CA VAL A 141 4.56 -1.14 -3.22
C VAL A 141 4.98 -0.13 -4.27
N HIS A 142 4.41 1.07 -4.22
CA HIS A 142 4.65 2.11 -5.20
C HIS A 142 4.76 3.50 -4.56
N LEU A 143 5.39 4.44 -5.24
CA LEU A 143 5.34 5.86 -4.89
C LEU A 143 3.92 6.39 -5.06
N VAL A 144 3.54 7.28 -4.14
CA VAL A 144 2.26 8.00 -4.23
C VAL A 144 2.48 9.32 -4.93
N ASN A 145 1.61 9.64 -5.87
CA ASN A 145 1.55 10.93 -6.55
C ASN A 145 0.11 11.49 -6.54
N ALA A 146 -0.13 12.57 -7.24
CA ALA A 146 -1.45 13.22 -7.29
C ALA A 146 -2.54 12.36 -7.96
N GLU A 147 -2.13 11.39 -8.78
CA GLU A 147 -3.01 10.47 -9.49
C GLU A 147 -3.04 9.11 -8.78
N PRO A 148 -4.22 8.63 -8.35
CA PRO A 148 -4.33 7.37 -7.60
C PRO A 148 -3.70 6.20 -8.34
N ASP A 149 -2.85 5.45 -7.62
CA ASP A 149 -2.20 4.21 -8.06
C ASP A 149 -1.35 4.32 -9.34
N ARG A 150 -1.00 5.55 -9.77
CA ARG A 150 -0.21 5.81 -11.01
C ARG A 150 1.28 6.05 -10.75
N GLY A 151 1.67 6.18 -9.49
CA GLY A 151 3.06 6.40 -9.13
C GLY A 151 3.97 5.22 -9.49
N MET A 152 5.27 5.46 -9.38
CA MET A 152 6.31 4.50 -9.72
C MET A 152 6.22 3.24 -8.84
N PRO A 153 6.03 2.03 -9.40
CA PRO A 153 6.16 0.79 -8.64
C PRO A 153 7.60 0.58 -8.17
N ILE A 154 7.77 0.20 -6.90
CA ILE A 154 9.07 -0.05 -6.27
C ILE A 154 9.35 -1.54 -6.21
N VAL A 155 8.40 -2.31 -5.71
CA VAL A 155 8.51 -3.76 -5.59
C VAL A 155 7.15 -4.41 -5.78
N ARG A 156 7.14 -5.56 -6.41
CA ARG A 156 5.94 -6.36 -6.69
C ARG A 156 6.05 -7.73 -6.02
N SER A 157 4.95 -8.24 -5.50
CA SER A 157 4.89 -9.58 -4.91
C SER A 157 5.00 -10.67 -5.98
N ARG A 158 5.31 -11.91 -5.55
CA ARG A 158 5.00 -13.09 -6.35
C ARG A 158 3.51 -13.13 -6.71
N SER A 159 3.17 -13.94 -7.69
CA SER A 159 1.77 -14.16 -8.06
C SER A 159 1.01 -14.98 -7.01
N PHE A 160 -0.27 -14.64 -6.88
CA PHE A 160 -1.27 -15.38 -6.13
C PHE A 160 -2.24 -16.01 -7.11
N PRO A 161 -2.24 -17.34 -7.29
CA PRO A 161 -3.12 -17.98 -8.25
C PRO A 161 -4.57 -17.82 -7.86
N VAL A 162 -5.41 -17.48 -8.83
CA VAL A 162 -6.86 -17.46 -8.70
C VAL A 162 -7.38 -18.86 -8.98
N SER A 163 -8.28 -19.37 -8.13
CA SER A 163 -8.84 -20.71 -8.31
C SER A 163 -9.59 -20.82 -9.64
N PRO A 164 -9.38 -21.88 -10.42
CA PRO A 164 -10.17 -22.17 -11.63
C PRO A 164 -11.69 -22.22 -11.37
N LEU A 165 -12.12 -22.52 -10.15
CA LEU A 165 -13.51 -22.47 -9.74
C LEU A 165 -14.18 -21.11 -10.02
N VAL A 166 -13.41 -20.03 -10.04
CA VAL A 166 -13.91 -18.68 -10.34
C VAL A 166 -14.59 -18.60 -11.70
N GLU A 167 -14.09 -19.30 -12.72
CA GLU A 167 -14.71 -19.36 -14.06
C GLU A 167 -16.12 -19.99 -14.00
N GLU A 168 -16.26 -21.07 -13.24
CA GLU A 168 -17.54 -21.72 -13.01
C GLU A 168 -18.51 -20.82 -12.23
N LEU A 169 -18.03 -20.15 -11.18
CA LEU A 169 -18.84 -19.19 -10.41
C LEU A 169 -19.31 -18.02 -11.27
N ARG A 170 -18.49 -17.54 -12.18
CA ARG A 170 -18.84 -16.49 -13.15
C ARG A 170 -19.91 -17.00 -14.13
N ALA A 171 -19.70 -18.18 -14.71
CA ALA A 171 -20.65 -18.80 -15.66
C ALA A 171 -22.02 -19.03 -15.02
N ARG A 172 -22.05 -19.43 -13.74
CA ARG A 172 -23.28 -19.65 -12.97
C ARG A 172 -23.88 -18.38 -12.38
N GLN A 173 -23.25 -17.21 -12.58
CA GLN A 173 -23.67 -15.93 -12.01
C GLN A 173 -23.77 -15.96 -10.47
N ALA A 174 -22.95 -16.76 -9.79
CA ALA A 174 -22.93 -16.96 -8.35
C ALA A 174 -22.25 -15.75 -7.65
N ALA A 175 -22.86 -14.57 -7.74
CA ALA A 175 -22.27 -13.28 -7.36
C ALA A 175 -21.83 -13.21 -5.90
N ASP A 176 -22.62 -13.79 -4.97
CA ASP A 176 -22.31 -13.75 -3.54
C ASP A 176 -21.14 -14.67 -3.19
N VAL A 177 -21.07 -15.87 -3.80
CA VAL A 177 -19.96 -16.80 -3.61
C VAL A 177 -18.67 -16.20 -4.21
N LEU A 178 -18.76 -15.59 -5.40
CA LEU A 178 -17.64 -14.90 -6.02
C LEU A 178 -17.16 -13.73 -5.16
N ARG A 179 -18.07 -12.98 -4.57
CA ARG A 179 -17.72 -11.90 -3.64
C ARG A 179 -16.99 -12.42 -2.39
N ALA A 180 -17.50 -13.48 -1.77
CA ALA A 180 -16.85 -14.11 -0.62
C ALA A 180 -15.45 -14.63 -0.98
N TYR A 181 -15.31 -15.28 -2.14
CA TYR A 181 -14.01 -15.72 -2.65
C TYR A 181 -13.03 -14.54 -2.79
N THR A 182 -13.45 -13.44 -3.41
CA THR A 182 -12.56 -12.28 -3.61
C THR A 182 -12.08 -11.67 -2.30
N PHE A 183 -12.93 -11.63 -1.27
CA PHE A 183 -12.52 -11.20 0.08
C PHE A 183 -11.51 -12.16 0.70
N ALA A 184 -11.78 -13.47 0.66
CA ALA A 184 -10.86 -14.46 1.20
C ALA A 184 -9.50 -14.45 0.47
N HIS A 185 -9.50 -14.27 -0.84
CA HIS A 185 -8.30 -14.15 -1.64
C HIS A 185 -7.48 -12.90 -1.28
N GLN A 186 -8.14 -11.75 -1.14
CA GLN A 186 -7.47 -10.52 -0.70
C GLN A 186 -6.92 -10.65 0.72
N GLU A 187 -7.66 -11.26 1.63
CA GLU A 187 -7.20 -11.52 3.00
C GLU A 187 -5.97 -12.44 3.02
N TRP A 188 -5.96 -13.47 2.18
CA TRP A 188 -4.78 -14.33 1.99
C TRP A 188 -3.56 -13.52 1.52
N MET A 189 -3.72 -12.63 0.53
CA MET A 189 -2.65 -11.73 0.08
C MET A 189 -2.16 -10.85 1.22
N ILE A 190 -3.08 -10.17 1.94
CA ILE A 190 -2.74 -9.27 3.05
C ILE A 190 -1.89 -10.00 4.08
N ARG A 191 -2.34 -11.16 4.56
CA ARG A 191 -1.65 -11.93 5.60
C ARG A 191 -0.30 -12.46 5.15
N THR A 192 -0.16 -12.73 3.87
CA THR A 192 1.04 -13.39 3.34
C THR A 192 2.14 -12.39 2.97
N VAL A 193 1.79 -11.27 2.32
CA VAL A 193 2.81 -10.43 1.69
C VAL A 193 2.94 -9.01 2.23
N SER A 194 1.97 -8.47 3.00
CA SER A 194 2.05 -7.06 3.42
C SER A 194 3.38 -6.75 4.12
N GLY A 195 3.67 -7.43 5.20
CA GLY A 195 4.90 -7.19 5.96
C GLY A 195 6.18 -7.45 5.15
N PRO A 196 6.35 -8.64 4.54
CA PRO A 196 7.54 -8.94 3.72
C PRO A 196 7.76 -7.96 2.57
N LEU A 197 6.69 -7.58 1.86
CA LEU A 197 6.80 -6.70 0.70
C LEU A 197 7.18 -5.27 1.10
N ILE A 198 6.54 -4.75 2.16
CA ILE A 198 6.86 -3.45 2.74
C ILE A 198 8.32 -3.44 3.24
N ALA A 199 8.74 -4.46 4.00
CA ALA A 199 10.11 -4.56 4.49
C ALA A 199 11.14 -4.58 3.34
N SER A 200 10.84 -5.29 2.25
CA SER A 200 11.70 -5.31 1.06
C SER A 200 11.78 -3.93 0.40
N ALA A 201 10.65 -3.25 0.22
CA ALA A 201 10.63 -1.91 -0.35
C ALA A 201 11.44 -0.91 0.49
N LEU A 202 11.24 -0.90 1.81
CA LEU A 202 11.97 -0.01 2.71
C LEU A 202 13.47 -0.28 2.72
N ARG A 203 13.89 -1.56 2.66
CA ARG A 203 15.32 -1.91 2.54
C ARG A 203 15.93 -1.45 1.22
N LEU A 204 15.22 -1.60 0.11
CA LEU A 204 15.70 -1.13 -1.20
C LEU A 204 15.88 0.39 -1.20
N ILE A 205 14.93 1.13 -0.64
CA ILE A 205 14.99 2.59 -0.52
C ILE A 205 16.15 3.00 0.40
N ALA A 206 16.22 2.45 1.61
CA ALA A 206 17.21 2.81 2.62
C ALA A 206 18.65 2.50 2.18
N ASN A 207 18.88 1.47 1.34
CA ASN A 207 20.18 1.15 0.78
C ASN A 207 20.50 1.90 -0.53
N GLY A 208 19.64 2.84 -0.96
CA GLY A 208 19.86 3.61 -2.19
C GLY A 208 19.77 2.78 -3.48
N LEU A 209 19.15 1.58 -3.41
CA LEU A 209 18.93 0.72 -4.58
C LEU A 209 17.75 1.18 -5.43
N VAL A 210 16.90 2.03 -4.87
CA VAL A 210 15.82 2.72 -5.56
C VAL A 210 16.00 4.21 -5.37
N ASP A 211 16.24 4.92 -6.48
CA ASP A 211 16.30 6.37 -6.48
C ASP A 211 14.86 6.92 -6.56
N LEU A 212 14.40 7.46 -5.45
CA LEU A 212 13.06 8.06 -5.36
C LEU A 212 12.98 9.41 -6.08
N ASP A 213 14.12 10.06 -6.34
CA ASP A 213 14.20 11.38 -6.99
C ASP A 213 14.37 11.26 -8.50
N ALA A 214 14.79 10.11 -9.01
CA ALA A 214 14.82 9.80 -10.45
C ALA A 214 13.43 9.72 -11.09
N ALA A 215 12.45 10.31 -10.47
CA ALA A 215 10.99 10.15 -10.61
C ALA A 215 10.36 10.67 -11.90
N ASN A 216 11.05 10.67 -13.04
CA ASN A 216 10.41 10.76 -14.36
C ASN A 216 10.00 9.35 -14.85
N PHE A 217 9.23 8.65 -14.00
CA PHE A 217 8.67 7.38 -14.39
C PHE A 217 7.62 7.58 -15.50
N SER A 218 8.05 7.36 -16.73
CA SER A 218 7.11 7.05 -17.81
C SER A 218 6.64 5.61 -17.59
N GLY A 219 5.34 5.36 -17.45
CA GLY A 219 4.78 4.03 -17.18
C GLY A 219 5.20 2.90 -18.14
N HIS A 220 6.14 3.14 -19.03
CA HIS A 220 6.63 2.24 -20.08
C HIS A 220 8.02 1.66 -19.83
N ASP A 221 8.85 2.27 -18.96
CA ASP A 221 10.15 1.67 -18.64
C ASP A 221 10.00 0.60 -17.56
N THR A 222 10.21 -0.65 -17.96
CA THR A 222 10.08 -1.84 -17.10
C THR A 222 11.41 -2.53 -16.82
N SER A 223 12.51 -2.02 -17.36
CA SER A 223 13.79 -2.72 -17.39
C SER A 223 14.36 -3.06 -16.00
N TRP A 224 14.20 -2.17 -15.02
CA TRP A 224 14.72 -2.38 -13.65
C TRP A 224 13.81 -3.24 -12.74
N ARG A 225 12.57 -3.49 -13.14
CA ARG A 225 11.55 -4.17 -12.32
C ARG A 225 11.71 -5.67 -12.26
N LEU A 226 12.27 -6.28 -13.32
CA LEU A 226 12.54 -7.72 -13.35
C LEU A 226 13.61 -8.10 -12.30
N GLU A 227 14.58 -7.20 -12.05
CA GLU A 227 15.61 -7.39 -11.03
C GLU A 227 15.03 -7.36 -9.60
N ILE A 228 14.00 -6.54 -9.37
CA ILE A 228 13.37 -6.41 -8.05
C ILE A 228 12.47 -7.61 -7.71
N ASP A 229 11.76 -8.17 -8.68
CA ASP A 229 11.01 -9.42 -8.47
C ASP A 229 11.93 -10.59 -8.06
N GLY A 230 13.20 -10.59 -8.51
CA GLY A 230 14.20 -11.57 -8.10
C GLY A 230 14.83 -11.34 -6.72
N LEU A 231 14.67 -10.16 -6.15
CA LEU A 231 15.18 -9.82 -4.80
C LEU A 231 14.23 -10.21 -3.66
N LEU A 232 12.98 -10.56 -3.97
CA LEU A 232 12.10 -11.14 -2.97
C LEU A 232 12.67 -12.52 -2.57
N PRO A 233 12.99 -12.75 -1.29
CA PRO A 233 13.54 -14.03 -0.89
C PRO A 233 12.54 -15.12 -1.28
N GLU A 234 13.01 -16.10 -2.07
CA GLU A 234 12.29 -17.33 -2.44
C GLU A 234 11.94 -18.22 -1.22
N ARG A 235 12.21 -17.74 -0.02
CA ARG A 235 11.87 -18.49 1.19
C ARG A 235 10.34 -18.61 1.25
N SER A 236 9.92 -19.75 0.69
CA SER A 236 8.64 -20.37 0.93
C SER A 236 8.16 -20.05 2.35
N TYR A 237 7.14 -19.25 2.46
CA TYR A 237 6.30 -19.29 3.63
C TYR A 237 5.53 -20.60 3.52
N ALA A 238 6.16 -21.68 4.01
CA ALA A 238 5.43 -22.90 4.28
C ALA A 238 4.34 -22.51 5.28
N VAL A 239 3.11 -22.63 4.84
CA VAL A 239 1.94 -22.57 5.72
C VAL A 239 2.06 -23.78 6.62
N HIS A 240 2.40 -23.55 7.89
CA HIS A 240 2.19 -24.50 8.97
C HIS A 240 0.86 -24.17 9.63
#